data_43cbe04813208107a0557945e7842277
#
_entry.id   43cbe04813208107a0557945e7842277
#
_cell.length_a   1.000
_cell.length_b   1.000
_cell.length_c   1.000
_cell.angle_alpha   90.00
_cell.angle_beta   90.00
_cell.angle_gamma   90.00
#
_symmetry.space_group_name_H-M   'P 1'
#
loop_
_entity.id
_entity.type
_entity.pdbx_description
1 polymer ?
#
loop_
_entity_poly.entity_id
_entity_poly.type
_entity_poly.pdbx_seq_one_letter_code
_entity_poly.pdbx_strand_id
1 'polypeptide(L)'
;GRHLTNRQATSIIALLIGVLASLAAFSLHKLIALIQNLLTNDFVADSFNWLYLVFPVVGIWLTMLFIRYVVRDNISHGITRVLYAISTKQSKLKAHNCWTSLVASALTIGFGGSVGAEAPIVLTGSAIGSNLGRLFHMSNRQLMVLVGCGAAAAVAAIYKAPIAGLVFTLEVLMIDMNM
;
A
#
# COMPACT_ATOMS: atom_id res chain seq x y z
N GLY A 1 -28.35 2.83 24.14
CA GLY A 1 -27.09 2.82 23.42
C GLY A 1 -26.30 1.57 23.83
N ARG A 2 -26.17 0.58 22.95
CA ARG A 2 -25.35 -0.62 23.21
C ARG A 2 -23.88 -0.16 23.27
N HIS A 3 -23.26 -0.26 24.45
CA HIS A 3 -21.83 -0.18 24.62
C HIS A 3 -21.20 -1.38 23.93
N LEU A 4 -20.78 -1.23 22.68
CA LEU A 4 -19.89 -2.19 22.04
C LEU A 4 -18.65 -2.31 22.92
N THR A 5 -18.34 -3.52 23.38
CA THR A 5 -17.11 -3.77 24.12
C THR A 5 -15.94 -3.33 23.22
N ASN A 6 -14.93 -2.64 23.76
CA ASN A 6 -13.79 -2.09 22.99
C ASN A 6 -13.17 -3.14 22.02
N ARG A 7 -13.20 -4.42 22.36
CA ARG A 7 -12.77 -5.52 21.50
C ARG A 7 -13.66 -5.72 20.27
N GLN A 8 -14.98 -5.64 20.42
CA GLN A 8 -15.93 -5.80 19.31
C GLN A 8 -15.83 -4.64 18.32
N ALA A 9 -15.66 -3.40 18.81
CA ALA A 9 -15.45 -2.24 17.98
C ALA A 9 -14.16 -2.37 17.15
N THR A 10 -13.06 -2.80 17.78
CA THR A 10 -11.78 -3.04 17.06
C THR A 10 -11.92 -4.12 15.99
N SER A 11 -12.65 -5.22 16.25
CA SER A 11 -12.84 -6.29 15.27
C SER A 11 -13.67 -5.83 14.06
N ILE A 12 -14.73 -5.04 14.27
CA ILE A 12 -15.55 -4.51 13.18
C ILE A 12 -14.74 -3.56 12.32
N ILE A 13 -13.95 -2.68 12.94
CA ILE A 13 -13.09 -1.74 12.22
C ILE A 13 -11.99 -2.47 11.47
N ALA A 14 -11.38 -3.52 12.06
CA ALA A 14 -10.39 -4.34 11.38
C ALA A 14 -10.96 -5.03 10.14
N LEU A 15 -12.21 -5.50 10.19
CA LEU A 15 -12.89 -6.06 9.02
C LEU A 15 -13.12 -5.02 7.93
N LEU A 16 -13.56 -3.81 8.28
CA LEU A 16 -13.68 -2.70 7.36
C LEU A 16 -12.34 -2.33 6.69
N ILE A 17 -11.27 -2.27 7.49
CA ILE A 17 -9.92 -2.02 6.99
C ILE A 17 -9.50 -3.12 6.01
N GLY A 18 -9.79 -4.38 6.33
CA GLY A 18 -9.50 -5.51 5.45
C GLY A 18 -10.17 -5.38 4.08
N VAL A 19 -11.44 -5.00 4.05
CA VAL A 19 -12.18 -4.75 2.80
C VAL A 19 -11.56 -3.59 2.01
N LEU A 20 -11.28 -2.47 2.66
CA LEU A 20 -10.69 -1.30 1.99
C LEU A 20 -9.27 -1.57 1.49
N ALA A 21 -8.45 -2.27 2.26
CA ALA A 21 -7.10 -2.64 1.86
C ALA A 21 -7.11 -3.62 0.67
N SER A 22 -8.05 -4.57 0.63
CA SER A 22 -8.20 -5.48 -0.51
C SER A 22 -8.71 -4.76 -1.76
N LEU A 23 -9.61 -3.79 -1.63
CA LEU A 23 -10.03 -2.92 -2.74
C LEU A 23 -8.85 -2.09 -3.27
N ALA A 24 -8.00 -1.57 -2.40
CA ALA A 24 -6.79 -0.85 -2.79
C ALA A 24 -5.82 -1.76 -3.57
N ALA A 25 -5.61 -3.01 -3.14
CA ALA A 25 -4.81 -3.99 -3.85
C ALA A 25 -5.39 -4.33 -5.23
N PHE A 26 -6.71 -4.52 -5.31
CA PHE A 26 -7.40 -4.74 -6.58
C PHE A 26 -7.25 -3.54 -7.53
N SER A 27 -7.39 -2.32 -6.99
CA SER A 27 -7.20 -1.07 -7.75
C SER A 27 -5.78 -0.97 -8.31
N LEU A 28 -4.75 -1.33 -7.53
CA LEU A 28 -3.38 -1.37 -8.00
C LEU A 28 -3.21 -2.32 -9.20
N HIS A 29 -3.72 -3.55 -9.09
CA HIS A 29 -3.67 -4.51 -10.20
C HIS A 29 -4.37 -4.00 -11.46
N LYS A 30 -5.55 -3.40 -11.30
CA LYS A 30 -6.30 -2.82 -12.43
C LYS A 30 -5.56 -1.65 -13.07
N LEU A 31 -4.95 -0.76 -12.28
CA LEU A 31 -4.15 0.34 -12.77
C LEU A 31 -2.93 -0.12 -13.55
N ILE A 32 -2.20 -1.11 -13.03
CA ILE A 32 -1.05 -1.70 -13.72
C ILE A 32 -1.49 -2.31 -15.06
N ALA A 33 -2.55 -3.13 -15.05
CA ALA A 33 -3.07 -3.76 -16.25
C ALA A 33 -3.56 -2.73 -17.29
N LEU A 34 -4.20 -1.65 -16.86
CA LEU A 34 -4.65 -0.58 -17.73
C LEU A 34 -3.47 0.12 -18.42
N ILE A 35 -2.43 0.47 -17.66
CA ILE A 35 -1.23 1.11 -18.20
C ILE A 35 -0.53 0.16 -19.20
N GLN A 36 -0.37 -1.11 -18.83
CA GLN A 36 0.23 -2.11 -19.72
C GLN A 36 -0.58 -2.29 -21.00
N ASN A 37 -1.91 -2.40 -20.92
CA ASN A 37 -2.77 -2.52 -22.10
C ASN A 37 -2.68 -1.29 -23.01
N LEU A 38 -2.63 -0.08 -22.43
CA LEU A 38 -2.45 1.15 -23.22
C LEU A 38 -1.12 1.16 -23.96
N LEU A 39 -0.05 0.70 -23.30
CA LEU A 39 1.27 0.64 -23.94
C LEU A 39 1.39 -0.47 -24.99
N THR A 40 0.67 -1.60 -24.78
CA THR A 40 0.79 -2.77 -25.67
C THR A 40 -0.15 -2.68 -26.85
N ASN A 41 -1.38 -2.17 -26.70
CA ASN A 41 -2.36 -2.09 -27.78
C ASN A 41 -2.02 -1.08 -28.87
N ASP A 42 -1.35 0.02 -28.54
CA ASP A 42 -1.00 1.06 -29.50
C ASP A 42 0.35 0.80 -30.21
N PHE A 43 1.13 -0.17 -29.75
CA PHE A 43 2.50 -0.40 -30.23
C PHE A 43 2.82 -1.84 -30.65
N VAL A 44 1.82 -2.66 -30.97
CA VAL A 44 2.04 -3.93 -31.67
C VAL A 44 2.31 -3.61 -33.14
N ALA A 45 3.45 -3.08 -33.43
CA ALA A 45 4.00 -3.04 -34.76
C ALA A 45 5.33 -3.80 -34.76
N ASP A 46 5.46 -4.68 -35.68
CA ASP A 46 6.47 -5.65 -36.09
C ASP A 46 7.95 -5.16 -36.13
N SER A 47 8.37 -4.21 -35.35
CA SER A 47 9.73 -3.70 -35.47
C SER A 47 10.32 -3.17 -34.17
N PHE A 48 11.32 -3.89 -33.72
CA PHE A 48 12.37 -3.46 -32.80
C PHE A 48 12.03 -3.28 -31.30
N ASN A 49 12.50 -4.23 -30.52
CA ASN A 49 12.53 -4.32 -29.05
C ASN A 49 13.18 -3.14 -28.28
N TRP A 50 13.65 -2.09 -28.96
CA TRP A 50 14.25 -0.91 -28.30
C TRP A 50 13.27 -0.07 -27.50
N LEU A 51 12.01 -0.01 -27.91
CA LEU A 51 10.97 0.72 -27.18
C LEU A 51 10.72 0.13 -25.79
N TYR A 52 10.81 -1.19 -25.65
CA TYR A 52 10.68 -1.84 -24.33
C TYR A 52 11.81 -1.45 -23.36
N LEU A 53 12.96 -1.03 -23.86
CA LEU A 53 14.07 -0.54 -23.05
C LEU A 53 13.84 0.91 -22.57
N VAL A 54 13.12 1.70 -23.36
CA VAL A 54 12.84 3.11 -23.07
C VAL A 54 11.65 3.27 -22.11
N PHE A 55 10.65 2.39 -22.17
CA PHE A 55 9.45 2.47 -21.34
C PHE A 55 9.73 2.54 -19.83
N PRO A 56 10.59 1.71 -19.23
CA PRO A 56 10.90 1.81 -17.81
C PRO A 56 11.53 3.16 -17.43
N VAL A 57 12.38 3.71 -18.31
CA VAL A 57 13.02 5.03 -18.08
C VAL A 57 11.97 6.14 -18.05
N VAL A 58 11.04 6.12 -19.02
CA VAL A 58 9.91 7.07 -19.08
C VAL A 58 9.01 6.90 -17.85
N GLY A 59 8.72 5.66 -17.43
CA GLY A 59 7.92 5.37 -16.25
C GLY A 59 8.55 5.91 -14.97
N ILE A 60 9.84 5.72 -14.77
CA ILE A 60 10.58 6.26 -13.62
C ILE A 60 10.56 7.80 -13.65
N TRP A 61 10.77 8.40 -14.81
CA TRP A 61 10.76 9.87 -14.98
C TRP A 61 9.38 10.46 -14.67
N LEU A 62 8.30 9.85 -15.19
CA LEU A 62 6.91 10.23 -14.88
C LEU A 62 6.60 10.10 -13.40
N THR A 63 7.02 9.00 -12.78
CA THR A 63 6.84 8.78 -11.34
C THR A 63 7.59 9.83 -10.53
N MET A 64 8.81 10.19 -10.92
CA MET A 64 9.59 11.25 -10.29
C MET A 64 8.88 12.62 -10.39
N LEU A 65 8.34 12.95 -11.56
CA LEU A 65 7.55 14.17 -11.76
C LEU A 65 6.28 14.15 -10.87
N PHE A 66 5.56 13.04 -10.86
CA PHE A 66 4.37 12.88 -10.01
C PHE A 66 4.70 13.11 -8.53
N ILE A 67 5.75 12.48 -8.02
CA ILE A 67 6.18 12.65 -6.63
C ILE A 67 6.56 14.10 -6.36
N ARG A 68 7.33 14.73 -7.24
CA ARG A 68 7.84 16.08 -7.06
C ARG A 68 6.76 17.16 -7.10
N TYR A 69 5.79 17.04 -8.01
CA TYR A 69 4.79 18.09 -8.23
C TYR A 69 3.48 17.86 -7.46
N VAL A 70 3.04 16.59 -7.33
CA VAL A 70 1.74 16.25 -6.72
C VAL A 70 1.89 15.93 -5.24
N VAL A 71 2.85 15.09 -4.90
CA VAL A 71 2.97 14.55 -3.54
C VAL A 71 3.74 15.48 -2.61
N ARG A 72 4.81 16.11 -3.12
CA ARG A 72 5.70 17.01 -2.37
C ARG A 72 6.17 16.46 -1.03
N ASP A 73 6.23 15.14 -0.89
CA ASP A 73 6.67 14.43 0.32
C ASP A 73 7.60 13.28 -0.06
N ASN A 74 8.51 12.91 0.85
CA ASN A 74 9.39 11.75 0.64
C ASN A 74 8.58 10.45 0.77
N ILE A 75 8.34 9.77 -0.36
CA ILE A 75 7.68 8.46 -0.40
C ILE A 75 8.70 7.32 -0.22
N SER A 76 9.96 7.63 0.06
CA SER A 76 11.00 6.62 0.22
C SER A 76 10.70 5.62 1.34
N HIS A 77 10.98 4.34 1.08
CA HIS A 77 10.96 3.23 2.05
C HIS A 77 9.58 2.91 2.65
N GLY A 78 8.65 2.35 1.83
CA GLY A 78 7.28 2.01 2.24
C GLY A 78 7.19 1.22 3.55
N ILE A 79 7.86 0.06 3.67
CA ILE A 79 7.84 -0.79 4.88
C ILE A 79 8.57 -0.13 6.03
N THR A 80 9.76 0.44 5.81
CA THR A 80 10.54 1.15 6.83
C THR A 80 9.77 2.34 7.40
N ARG A 81 8.97 3.03 6.59
CA ARG A 81 8.12 4.13 7.04
C ARG A 81 6.99 3.65 7.95
N VAL A 82 6.43 2.47 7.67
CA VAL A 82 5.42 1.84 8.55
C VAL A 82 6.06 1.47 9.88
N LEU A 83 7.22 0.80 9.87
CA LEU A 83 7.98 0.45 11.07
C LEU A 83 8.33 1.68 11.89
N TYR A 84 8.86 2.72 11.26
CA TYR A 84 9.17 3.99 11.92
C TYR A 84 7.93 4.67 12.51
N ALA A 85 6.78 4.61 11.81
CA ALA A 85 5.54 5.17 12.33
C ALA A 85 5.03 4.39 13.55
N ILE A 86 5.18 3.06 13.54
CA ILE A 86 4.81 2.21 14.67
C ILE A 86 5.69 2.52 15.87
N SER A 87 7.02 2.58 15.68
CA SER A 87 7.99 2.74 16.78
C SER A 87 8.03 4.17 17.34
N THR A 88 7.91 5.20 16.50
CA THR A 88 8.21 6.58 16.90
C THR A 88 7.01 7.52 16.89
N LYS A 89 6.06 7.35 15.96
CA LYS A 89 4.92 8.27 15.72
C LYS A 89 3.57 7.72 16.16
N GLN A 90 3.54 6.80 17.10
CA GLN A 90 2.29 6.22 17.62
C GLN A 90 1.39 5.69 16.49
N SER A 91 1.97 5.05 15.48
CA SER A 91 1.27 4.48 14.31
C SER A 91 0.46 5.49 13.46
N LYS A 92 0.83 6.78 13.49
CA LYS A 92 0.19 7.83 12.71
C LYS A 92 0.82 7.98 11.33
N LEU A 93 0.10 7.51 10.30
CA LEU A 93 0.46 7.67 8.90
C LEU A 93 -0.34 8.80 8.26
N LYS A 94 0.29 9.51 7.29
CA LYS A 94 -0.37 10.60 6.56
C LYS A 94 -1.46 10.04 5.63
N ALA A 95 -2.60 10.70 5.55
CA ALA A 95 -3.75 10.25 4.76
C ALA A 95 -3.46 10.14 3.25
N HIS A 96 -2.60 11.01 2.69
CA HIS A 96 -2.26 10.95 1.27
C HIS A 96 -1.53 9.64 0.89
N ASN A 97 -0.85 8.98 1.83
CA ASN A 97 -0.19 7.70 1.58
C ASN A 97 -1.17 6.56 1.20
N CYS A 98 -2.48 6.74 1.43
CA CYS A 98 -3.48 5.76 1.03
C CYS A 98 -3.57 5.59 -0.49
N TRP A 99 -3.27 6.60 -1.27
CA TRP A 99 -3.41 6.55 -2.73
C TRP A 99 -2.13 6.95 -3.50
N THR A 100 -1.28 7.84 -2.94
CA THR A 100 -0.08 8.31 -3.64
C THR A 100 0.92 7.20 -3.92
N SER A 101 1.08 6.28 -2.97
CA SER A 101 1.95 5.11 -3.11
C SER A 101 1.44 4.16 -4.20
N LEU A 102 0.11 3.96 -4.29
CA LEU A 102 -0.52 3.15 -5.33
C LEU A 102 -0.26 3.70 -6.73
N VAL A 103 -0.52 5.00 -6.92
CA VAL A 103 -0.37 5.66 -8.23
C VAL A 103 1.10 5.66 -8.67
N ALA A 104 2.02 6.03 -7.77
CA ALA A 104 3.46 6.04 -8.08
C ALA A 104 3.97 4.67 -8.51
N SER A 105 3.53 3.61 -7.79
CA SER A 105 3.94 2.23 -8.10
C SER A 105 3.26 1.70 -9.35
N ALA A 106 1.99 2.02 -9.58
CA ALA A 106 1.29 1.62 -10.79
C ALA A 106 1.95 2.22 -12.04
N LEU A 107 2.39 3.48 -11.97
CA LEU A 107 3.16 4.11 -13.05
C LEU A 107 4.48 3.37 -13.29
N THR A 108 5.28 3.16 -12.25
CA THR A 108 6.59 2.51 -12.41
C THR A 108 6.47 1.08 -12.95
N ILE A 109 5.58 0.26 -12.36
CA ILE A 109 5.39 -1.14 -12.73
C ILE A 109 4.68 -1.24 -14.09
N GLY A 110 3.68 -0.40 -14.33
CA GLY A 110 2.91 -0.38 -15.58
C GLY A 110 3.78 -0.08 -16.81
N PHE A 111 4.79 0.77 -16.66
CA PHE A 111 5.79 1.03 -17.71
C PHE A 111 6.92 -0.02 -17.77
N GLY A 112 6.78 -1.15 -17.06
CA GLY A 112 7.75 -2.24 -17.10
C GLY A 112 8.93 -2.10 -16.14
N GLY A 113 8.87 -1.18 -15.18
CA GLY A 113 9.87 -1.08 -14.13
C GLY A 113 9.86 -2.31 -13.22
N SER A 114 11.03 -2.92 -13.00
CA SER A 114 11.18 -4.10 -12.13
C SER A 114 11.19 -3.69 -10.65
N VAL A 115 10.03 -3.31 -10.13
CA VAL A 115 9.82 -2.92 -8.73
C VAL A 115 8.74 -3.80 -8.11
N GLY A 116 8.97 -4.26 -6.88
CA GLY A 116 7.97 -5.03 -6.12
C GLY A 116 6.76 -4.17 -5.72
N ALA A 117 5.57 -4.72 -5.86
CA ALA A 117 4.33 -4.07 -5.43
C ALA A 117 4.10 -4.18 -3.91
N GLU A 118 4.94 -4.93 -3.20
CA GLU A 118 4.81 -5.25 -1.77
C GLU A 118 4.89 -4.01 -0.88
N ALA A 119 5.98 -3.26 -1.00
CA ALA A 119 6.22 -2.08 -0.17
C ALA A 119 5.13 -1.00 -0.33
N PRO A 120 4.69 -0.65 -1.55
CA PRO A 120 3.60 0.29 -1.76
C PRO A 120 2.27 -0.17 -1.18
N ILE A 121 1.94 -1.46 -1.35
CA ILE A 121 0.65 -1.97 -0.87
C ILE A 121 0.61 -2.09 0.65
N VAL A 122 1.73 -2.48 1.29
CA VAL A 122 1.87 -2.49 2.75
C VAL A 122 1.71 -1.08 3.31
N LEU A 123 2.36 -0.08 2.70
CA LEU A 123 2.21 1.31 3.11
C LEU A 123 0.77 1.81 2.97
N THR A 124 0.11 1.47 1.87
CA THR A 124 -1.29 1.85 1.61
C THR A 124 -2.24 1.19 2.61
N GLY A 125 -2.13 -0.12 2.82
CA GLY A 125 -2.96 -0.84 3.78
C GLY A 125 -2.76 -0.34 5.21
N SER A 126 -1.52 -0.12 5.61
CA SER A 126 -1.16 0.47 6.90
C SER A 126 -1.70 1.90 7.07
N ALA A 127 -1.64 2.72 6.02
CA ALA A 127 -2.19 4.08 6.04
C ALA A 127 -3.72 4.08 6.16
N ILE A 128 -4.41 3.16 5.48
CA ILE A 128 -5.87 2.96 5.64
C ILE A 128 -6.17 2.59 7.09
N GLY A 129 -5.45 1.61 7.65
CA GLY A 129 -5.60 1.19 9.05
C GLY A 129 -5.39 2.34 10.04
N SER A 130 -4.31 3.11 9.85
CA SER A 130 -3.99 4.26 10.68
C SER A 130 -5.06 5.37 10.62
N ASN A 131 -5.51 5.73 9.43
CA ASN A 131 -6.47 6.83 9.26
C ASN A 131 -7.87 6.46 9.75
N LEU A 132 -8.35 5.23 9.47
CA LEU A 132 -9.62 4.74 10.01
C LEU A 132 -9.58 4.62 11.54
N GLY A 133 -8.53 4.05 12.10
CA GLY A 133 -8.38 3.96 13.55
C GLY A 133 -8.40 5.33 14.24
N ARG A 134 -7.79 6.34 13.61
CA ARG A 134 -7.85 7.74 14.09
C ARG A 134 -9.24 8.35 13.96
N LEU A 135 -9.95 8.09 12.88
CA LEU A 135 -11.32 8.56 12.66
C LEU A 135 -12.26 8.07 13.77
N PHE A 136 -12.06 6.82 14.21
CA PHE A 136 -12.84 6.23 15.30
C PHE A 136 -12.24 6.48 16.69
N HIS A 137 -11.26 7.39 16.82
CA HIS A 137 -10.63 7.78 18.10
C HIS A 137 -10.10 6.58 18.89
N MET A 138 -9.52 5.59 18.22
CA MET A 138 -8.96 4.40 18.85
C MET A 138 -7.70 4.73 19.66
N SER A 139 -7.45 3.96 20.73
CA SER A 139 -6.22 4.10 21.52
C SER A 139 -4.97 3.74 20.68
N ASN A 140 -3.80 4.25 21.07
CA ASN A 140 -2.55 4.01 20.33
C ASN A 140 -2.25 2.51 20.17
N ARG A 141 -2.56 1.69 21.17
CA ARG A 141 -2.38 0.23 21.11
C ARG A 141 -3.31 -0.41 20.08
N GLN A 142 -4.56 0.03 20.02
CA GLN A 142 -5.52 -0.44 19.01
C GLN A 142 -5.12 0.03 17.61
N LEU A 143 -4.65 1.28 17.49
CA LEU A 143 -4.18 1.85 16.24
C LEU A 143 -3.05 1.03 15.63
N MET A 144 -2.10 0.58 16.45
CA MET A 144 -0.99 -0.28 16.07
C MET A 144 -1.48 -1.62 15.49
N VAL A 145 -2.45 -2.26 16.15
CA VAL A 145 -3.08 -3.50 15.66
C VAL A 145 -3.80 -3.26 14.33
N LEU A 146 -4.54 -2.15 14.21
CA LEU A 146 -5.28 -1.80 12.99
C LEU A 146 -4.35 -1.51 11.80
N VAL A 147 -3.19 -0.90 12.03
CA VAL A 147 -2.13 -0.71 11.04
C VAL A 147 -1.60 -2.06 10.55
N GLY A 148 -1.34 -2.99 11.47
CA GLY A 148 -0.95 -4.36 11.15
C GLY A 148 -2.02 -5.11 10.38
N CYS A 149 -3.29 -5.02 10.78
CA CYS A 149 -4.41 -5.63 10.04
C CYS A 149 -4.52 -5.10 8.61
N GLY A 150 -4.31 -3.79 8.42
CA GLY A 150 -4.30 -3.16 7.09
C GLY A 150 -3.17 -3.67 6.21
N ALA A 151 -1.97 -3.80 6.77
CA ALA A 151 -0.83 -4.38 6.07
C ALA A 151 -1.07 -5.85 5.69
N ALA A 152 -1.54 -6.67 6.65
CA ALA A 152 -1.83 -8.09 6.43
C ALA A 152 -2.87 -8.29 5.32
N ALA A 153 -3.96 -7.54 5.37
CA ALA A 153 -5.03 -7.63 4.37
C ALA A 153 -4.55 -7.20 2.98
N ALA A 154 -3.73 -6.16 2.89
CA ALA A 154 -3.18 -5.68 1.63
C ALA A 154 -2.23 -6.71 0.99
N VAL A 155 -1.32 -7.31 1.78
CA VAL A 155 -0.43 -8.38 1.31
C VAL A 155 -1.21 -9.63 0.93
N ALA A 156 -2.17 -10.04 1.77
CA ALA A 156 -3.03 -11.19 1.49
C ALA A 156 -3.80 -11.03 0.17
N ALA A 157 -4.29 -9.83 -0.11
CA ALA A 157 -5.05 -9.53 -1.32
C ALA A 157 -4.17 -9.54 -2.59
N ILE A 158 -2.95 -8.98 -2.52
CA ILE A 158 -2.07 -8.91 -3.70
C ILE A 158 -1.55 -10.30 -4.09
N TYR A 159 -1.22 -11.13 -3.11
CA TYR A 159 -0.72 -12.50 -3.34
C TYR A 159 -1.81 -13.56 -3.40
N LYS A 160 -3.07 -13.20 -3.11
CA LYS A 160 -4.21 -14.14 -2.97
C LYS A 160 -3.92 -15.24 -1.93
N ALA A 161 -3.14 -14.92 -0.91
CA ALA A 161 -2.66 -15.84 0.12
C ALA A 161 -2.89 -15.25 1.53
N PRO A 162 -4.05 -15.51 2.16
CA PRO A 162 -4.40 -14.93 3.46
C PRO A 162 -3.41 -15.29 4.57
N ILE A 163 -2.93 -16.52 4.60
CA ILE A 163 -1.98 -16.99 5.61
C ILE A 163 -0.64 -16.29 5.46
N ALA A 164 -0.16 -16.12 4.23
CA ALA A 164 1.10 -15.42 3.95
C ALA A 164 1.04 -13.95 4.40
N GLY A 165 -0.08 -13.27 4.17
CA GLY A 165 -0.28 -11.89 4.62
C GLY A 165 -0.25 -11.77 6.15
N LEU A 166 -0.83 -12.72 6.86
CA LEU A 166 -0.82 -12.75 8.32
C LEU A 166 0.59 -13.02 8.86
N VAL A 167 1.28 -14.03 8.34
CA VAL A 167 2.65 -14.38 8.76
C VAL A 167 3.61 -13.23 8.49
N PHE A 168 3.56 -12.64 7.29
CA PHE A 168 4.37 -11.47 6.93
C PHE A 168 4.21 -10.32 7.94
N THR A 169 2.98 -10.02 8.31
CA THR A 169 2.70 -8.90 9.22
C THR A 169 3.18 -9.19 10.64
N LEU A 170 2.99 -10.42 11.11
CA LEU A 170 3.48 -10.84 12.43
C LEU A 170 5.01 -10.82 12.47
N GLU A 171 5.67 -11.31 11.44
CA GLU A 171 7.12 -11.39 11.39
C GLU A 171 7.78 -10.03 11.17
N VAL A 172 7.30 -9.24 10.19
CA VAL A 172 7.96 -7.99 9.79
C VAL A 172 7.54 -6.80 10.65
N LEU A 173 6.26 -6.72 11.05
CA LEU A 173 5.74 -5.53 11.73
C LEU A 173 5.60 -5.70 13.24
N MET A 174 5.44 -6.93 13.74
CA MET A 174 5.17 -7.15 15.18
C MET A 174 6.34 -7.69 15.99
N ILE A 175 7.38 -8.23 15.36
CA ILE A 175 8.59 -8.65 16.09
C ILE A 175 9.32 -7.45 16.70
N ASP A 176 9.35 -6.30 16.01
CA ASP A 176 9.96 -5.06 16.52
C ASP A 176 9.22 -4.45 17.74
N MET A 177 8.06 -4.97 18.12
CA MET A 177 7.28 -4.43 19.23
C MET A 177 7.60 -5.07 20.58
N ASN A 178 8.41 -6.12 20.60
CA ASN A 178 8.82 -6.82 21.82
C ASN A 178 10.25 -6.50 22.29
N MET A 179 10.92 -5.55 21.66
CA MET A 179 12.17 -4.97 22.13
C MET A 179 11.91 -3.55 22.66
#